data_c74feae946175716fb3db9a8de6b4a64
#
_entry.id   c74feae946175716fb3db9a8de6b4a64
#
_cell.length_a   1.000
_cell.length_b   1.000
_cell.length_c   1.000
_cell.angle_alpha   90.00
_cell.angle_beta   90.00
_cell.angle_gamma   90.00
#
_symmetry.space_group_name_H-M   'P 1'
#
loop_
_entity.id
_entity.type
_entity.pdbx_description
1 polymer ?
#
loop_
_entity_poly.entity_id
_entity_poly.type
_entity_poly.pdbx_seq_one_letter_code
_entity_poly.pdbx_strand_id
1 'polypeptide(L)'
;MGELSDRLIAELIDAVRAQLRREQNDRLRDVYLIGDIEKDNARSCIERLRELAHENDRPITLFINSAGGNVTDGLAIHDAIRHIISRGLEVTIVVQGMAYSMGSIVLQAASEGKRLSFPHSWIMIHEPAKWAGWQSTTAAAQHLERLKQMQDQIYRILSSRSGKPLRQIIKDTKRVDFYLDADKALEYGLIDQIVAGELPAPRPAATELREVSAPSAPEPGPAAPEPATAEAPAAREISLGRAEIRNRADT
;
A
#
# COMPACT_ATOMS: atom_id res chain seq x y z
N MET A 1 16.74 21.18 37.02
CA MET A 1 15.56 21.99 36.60
C MET A 1 15.53 22.25 35.08
N GLY A 2 16.68 22.28 34.38
CA GLY A 2 16.76 22.51 32.92
C GLY A 2 16.13 21.40 32.06
N GLU A 3 16.48 20.13 32.28
CA GLU A 3 16.04 19.02 31.45
C GLU A 3 14.51 18.78 31.44
N LEU A 4 13.85 19.03 32.59
CA LEU A 4 12.36 18.93 32.67
C LEU A 4 11.69 20.07 31.88
N SER A 5 12.28 21.25 31.89
CA SER A 5 11.81 22.41 31.13
C SER A 5 11.95 22.16 29.62
N ASP A 6 13.10 21.64 29.18
CA ASP A 6 13.37 21.37 27.76
C ASP A 6 12.47 20.29 27.18
N ARG A 7 12.16 19.27 27.99
CA ARG A 7 11.20 18.22 27.62
C ARG A 7 9.77 18.73 27.46
N LEU A 8 9.31 19.55 28.41
CA LEU A 8 7.98 20.17 28.36
C LEU A 8 7.84 21.12 27.17
N ILE A 9 8.92 21.87 26.85
CA ILE A 9 8.96 22.75 25.67
C ILE A 9 8.89 21.92 24.39
N ALA A 10 9.61 20.81 24.29
CA ALA A 10 9.56 19.93 23.13
C ALA A 10 8.15 19.32 22.93
N GLU A 11 7.53 18.82 23.99
CA GLU A 11 6.16 18.29 23.95
C GLU A 11 5.13 19.36 23.55
N LEU A 12 5.29 20.59 24.03
CA LEU A 12 4.42 21.70 23.63
C LEU A 12 4.60 22.07 22.15
N ILE A 13 5.85 22.13 21.67
CA ILE A 13 6.15 22.40 20.25
C ILE A 13 5.53 21.34 19.35
N ASP A 14 5.63 20.06 19.73
CA ASP A 14 5.06 18.97 18.95
C ASP A 14 3.52 18.99 18.96
N ALA A 15 2.93 19.34 20.09
CA ALA A 15 1.46 19.55 20.19
C ALA A 15 0.99 20.70 19.30
N VAL A 16 1.68 21.84 19.33
CA VAL A 16 1.37 22.99 18.44
C VAL A 16 1.55 22.65 16.97
N ARG A 17 2.65 21.95 16.61
CA ARG A 17 2.86 21.49 15.24
C ARG A 17 1.78 20.51 14.78
N ALA A 18 1.33 19.62 15.66
CA ALA A 18 0.24 18.70 15.38
C ALA A 18 -1.08 19.45 15.17
N GLN A 19 -1.34 20.46 15.97
CA GLN A 19 -2.54 21.31 15.83
C GLN A 19 -2.52 22.11 14.54
N LEU A 20 -1.40 22.76 14.20
CA LEU A 20 -1.27 23.51 12.93
C LEU A 20 -1.44 22.61 11.70
N ARG A 21 -0.92 21.37 11.74
CA ARG A 21 -1.16 20.38 10.68
C ARG A 21 -2.63 19.98 10.57
N ARG A 22 -3.32 19.82 11.71
CA ARG A 22 -4.77 19.54 11.72
C ARG A 22 -5.55 20.70 11.09
N GLU A 23 -5.30 21.93 11.51
CA GLU A 23 -5.95 23.11 10.97
C GLU A 23 -5.70 23.27 9.45
N GLN A 24 -4.50 22.94 8.97
CA GLN A 24 -4.20 22.96 7.53
C GLN A 24 -4.94 21.86 6.77
N ASN A 25 -4.99 20.64 7.31
CA ASN A 25 -5.76 19.53 6.74
C ASN A 25 -7.26 19.82 6.79
N ASP A 26 -7.75 20.48 7.83
CA ASP A 26 -9.15 20.89 7.94
C ASP A 26 -9.55 21.90 6.84
N ARG A 27 -8.63 22.80 6.47
CA ARG A 27 -8.86 23.72 5.33
C ARG A 27 -8.93 22.98 4.01
N LEU A 28 -8.09 21.95 3.83
CA LEU A 28 -8.04 21.10 2.64
C LEU A 28 -9.11 20.01 2.64
N ARG A 29 -9.68 19.68 3.82
CA ARG A 29 -10.65 18.59 4.04
C ARG A 29 -10.16 17.23 3.55
N ASP A 30 -8.88 16.99 3.78
CA ASP A 30 -8.21 15.75 3.42
C ASP A 30 -8.27 14.73 4.56
N VAL A 31 -8.53 13.47 4.18
CA VAL A 31 -8.50 12.29 5.04
C VAL A 31 -7.49 11.31 4.47
N TYR A 32 -6.81 10.56 5.32
CA TYR A 32 -5.78 9.62 4.90
C TYR A 32 -6.09 8.22 5.42
N LEU A 33 -6.05 7.22 4.53
CA LEU A 33 -6.09 5.80 4.84
C LEU A 33 -4.77 5.18 4.40
N ILE A 34 -3.80 5.16 5.31
CA ILE A 34 -2.43 4.70 5.05
C ILE A 34 -2.12 3.47 5.87
N GLY A 35 -1.53 2.43 5.24
CA GLY A 35 -1.22 1.16 5.88
C GLY A 35 -2.39 0.17 5.83
N ASP A 36 -2.34 -0.85 6.68
CA ASP A 36 -3.33 -1.93 6.68
C ASP A 36 -4.68 -1.47 7.24
N ILE A 37 -5.75 -1.99 6.65
CA ILE A 37 -7.12 -1.72 7.13
C ILE A 37 -7.40 -2.64 8.30
N GLU A 38 -7.27 -2.08 9.50
CA GLU A 38 -7.52 -2.71 10.78
C GLU A 38 -8.43 -1.81 11.62
N LYS A 39 -8.92 -2.34 12.73
CA LYS A 39 -9.89 -1.69 13.61
C LYS A 39 -9.56 -0.22 13.94
N ASP A 40 -8.32 0.07 14.34
CA ASP A 40 -7.95 1.42 14.80
C ASP A 40 -7.79 2.40 13.63
N ASN A 41 -7.18 1.95 12.53
CA ASN A 41 -7.04 2.75 11.32
C ASN A 41 -8.41 3.03 10.67
N ALA A 42 -9.27 2.02 10.59
CA ALA A 42 -10.63 2.19 10.09
C ALA A 42 -11.47 3.14 10.93
N ARG A 43 -11.39 2.99 12.27
CA ARG A 43 -12.08 3.89 13.21
C ARG A 43 -11.63 5.35 13.01
N SER A 44 -10.32 5.60 13.01
CA SER A 44 -9.77 6.95 12.84
C SER A 44 -10.20 7.58 11.51
N CYS A 45 -10.18 6.79 10.42
CA CYS A 45 -10.65 7.24 9.11
C CYS A 45 -12.15 7.62 9.13
N ILE A 46 -13.00 6.76 9.72
CA ILE A 46 -14.44 6.99 9.81
C ILE A 46 -14.77 8.20 10.69
N GLU A 47 -14.10 8.34 11.84
CA GLU A 47 -14.27 9.47 12.74
C GLU A 47 -13.95 10.78 12.01
N ARG A 48 -12.82 10.83 11.33
CA ARG A 48 -12.41 12.01 10.57
C ARG A 48 -13.36 12.36 9.41
N LEU A 49 -13.80 11.37 8.66
CA LEU A 49 -14.82 11.57 7.61
C LEU A 49 -16.12 12.16 8.17
N ARG A 50 -16.58 11.66 9.31
CA ARG A 50 -17.79 12.16 9.98
C ARG A 50 -17.63 13.55 10.55
N GLU A 51 -16.52 13.87 11.19
CA GLU A 51 -16.20 15.20 11.67
C GLU A 51 -16.32 16.22 10.54
N LEU A 52 -15.61 15.98 9.42
CA LEU A 52 -15.66 16.85 8.26
C LEU A 52 -17.06 16.98 7.67
N ALA A 53 -17.82 15.89 7.61
CA ALA A 53 -19.19 15.90 7.12
C ALA A 53 -20.18 16.63 8.05
N HIS A 54 -19.85 16.80 9.32
CA HIS A 54 -20.63 17.59 10.27
C HIS A 54 -20.27 19.08 10.26
N GLU A 55 -19.05 19.43 9.88
CA GLU A 55 -18.60 20.83 9.85
C GLU A 55 -19.33 21.67 8.79
N ASN A 56 -19.41 21.16 7.57
CA ASN A 56 -20.03 21.83 6.43
C ASN A 56 -20.18 20.88 5.23
N ASP A 57 -20.84 21.35 4.16
CA ASP A 57 -21.15 20.56 2.96
C ASP A 57 -20.06 20.60 1.87
N ARG A 58 -18.87 21.12 2.16
CA ARG A 58 -17.77 21.14 1.19
C ARG A 58 -17.28 19.72 0.89
N PRO A 59 -16.79 19.46 -0.34
CA PRO A 59 -16.23 18.16 -0.71
C PRO A 59 -15.13 17.67 0.23
N ILE A 60 -15.06 16.35 0.42
CA ILE A 60 -14.01 15.68 1.20
C ILE A 60 -13.14 14.86 0.25
N THR A 61 -11.81 14.87 0.46
CA THR A 61 -10.87 14.03 -0.30
C THR A 61 -10.26 12.98 0.62
N LEU A 62 -10.40 11.71 0.25
CA LEU A 62 -9.75 10.59 0.93
C LEU A 62 -8.57 10.09 0.08
N PHE A 63 -7.36 10.15 0.62
CA PHE A 63 -6.17 9.55 0.02
C PHE A 63 -5.96 8.13 0.55
N ILE A 64 -5.78 7.17 -0.37
CA ILE A 64 -5.54 5.76 -0.02
C ILE A 64 -4.12 5.36 -0.42
N ASN A 65 -3.39 4.77 0.54
CA ASN A 65 -2.17 4.00 0.31
C ASN A 65 -2.20 2.78 1.23
N SER A 66 -2.87 1.70 0.78
CA SER A 66 -3.18 0.55 1.62
C SER A 66 -3.05 -0.77 0.86
N ALA A 67 -2.41 -1.75 1.50
CA ALA A 67 -2.38 -3.13 1.02
C ALA A 67 -3.71 -3.88 1.25
N GLY A 68 -4.69 -3.25 1.88
CA GLY A 68 -5.96 -3.87 2.26
C GLY A 68 -5.99 -4.28 3.72
N GLY A 69 -6.71 -5.34 4.06
CA GLY A 69 -6.80 -5.82 5.44
C GLY A 69 -8.17 -6.41 5.79
N ASN A 70 -8.68 -6.12 6.97
CA ASN A 70 -9.91 -6.71 7.48
C ASN A 70 -11.14 -6.32 6.66
N VAL A 71 -11.87 -7.31 6.17
CA VAL A 71 -13.06 -7.10 5.32
C VAL A 71 -14.14 -6.30 6.04
N THR A 72 -14.43 -6.61 7.31
CA THR A 72 -15.47 -5.94 8.08
C THR A 72 -15.13 -4.46 8.32
N ASP A 73 -13.87 -4.18 8.65
CA ASP A 73 -13.39 -2.82 8.89
C ASP A 73 -13.38 -2.00 7.59
N GLY A 74 -12.97 -2.61 6.47
CA GLY A 74 -13.02 -1.97 5.15
C GLY A 74 -14.44 -1.68 4.67
N LEU A 75 -15.38 -2.62 4.87
CA LEU A 75 -16.80 -2.37 4.58
C LEU A 75 -17.39 -1.28 5.48
N ALA A 76 -16.95 -1.16 6.74
CA ALA A 76 -17.39 -0.07 7.62
C ALA A 76 -16.95 1.30 7.10
N ILE A 77 -15.72 1.42 6.56
CA ILE A 77 -15.26 2.66 5.89
C ILE A 77 -16.11 2.91 4.63
N HIS A 78 -16.28 1.90 3.79
CA HIS A 78 -17.09 1.99 2.58
C HIS A 78 -18.49 2.51 2.88
N ASP A 79 -19.19 1.92 3.84
CA ASP A 79 -20.56 2.29 4.20
C ASP A 79 -20.62 3.69 4.83
N ALA A 80 -19.62 4.08 5.64
CA ALA A 80 -19.55 5.45 6.18
C ALA A 80 -19.44 6.49 5.05
N ILE A 81 -18.62 6.25 4.03
CA ILE A 81 -18.49 7.11 2.86
C ILE A 81 -19.82 7.17 2.09
N ARG A 82 -20.43 6.01 1.81
CA ARG A 82 -21.72 5.96 1.10
C ARG A 82 -22.83 6.66 1.87
N HIS A 83 -22.84 6.56 3.20
CA HIS A 83 -23.78 7.31 4.03
C HIS A 83 -23.56 8.83 3.93
N ILE A 84 -22.32 9.30 3.95
CA ILE A 84 -21.98 10.73 3.79
C ILE A 84 -22.48 11.23 2.42
N ILE A 85 -22.23 10.47 1.35
CA ILE A 85 -22.67 10.79 0.00
C ILE A 85 -24.21 10.82 -0.10
N SER A 86 -24.91 9.89 0.57
CA SER A 86 -26.38 9.87 0.58
C SER A 86 -27.01 11.11 1.25
N ARG A 87 -26.23 11.84 2.06
CA ARG A 87 -26.61 13.11 2.66
C ARG A 87 -26.31 14.33 1.77
N GLY A 88 -25.81 14.12 0.56
CA GLY A 88 -25.55 15.16 -0.43
C GLY A 88 -24.11 15.67 -0.49
N LEU A 89 -23.18 15.16 0.33
CA LEU A 89 -21.78 15.57 0.25
C LEU A 89 -21.05 14.81 -0.84
N GLU A 90 -20.08 15.45 -1.48
CA GLU A 90 -19.17 14.81 -2.42
C GLU A 90 -17.95 14.25 -1.69
N VAL A 91 -17.61 13.01 -1.98
CA VAL A 91 -16.36 12.37 -1.50
C VAL A 91 -15.55 11.91 -2.71
N THR A 92 -14.38 12.52 -2.89
CA THR A 92 -13.37 12.11 -3.85
C THR A 92 -12.42 11.12 -3.17
N ILE A 93 -12.05 10.04 -3.86
CA ILE A 93 -11.05 9.10 -3.35
C ILE A 93 -9.89 9.03 -4.35
N VAL A 94 -8.67 9.22 -3.85
CA VAL A 94 -7.44 9.28 -4.64
C VAL A 94 -6.49 8.18 -4.22
N VAL A 95 -6.10 7.31 -5.13
CA VAL A 95 -5.06 6.30 -4.87
C VAL A 95 -3.70 6.95 -4.97
N GLN A 96 -2.92 6.88 -3.87
CA GLN A 96 -1.55 7.39 -3.76
C GLN A 96 -0.59 6.26 -3.38
N GLY A 97 -0.04 5.60 -4.38
CA GLY A 97 0.82 4.42 -4.24
C GLY A 97 0.05 3.13 -4.50
N MET A 98 -0.83 2.70 -3.59
CA MET A 98 -1.60 1.47 -3.80
C MET A 98 -2.99 1.49 -3.17
N ALA A 99 -3.91 0.77 -3.81
CA ALA A 99 -5.20 0.39 -3.25
C ALA A 99 -5.43 -1.10 -3.54
N TYR A 100 -4.96 -1.97 -2.65
CA TYR A 100 -5.03 -3.42 -2.82
C TYR A 100 -6.13 -4.04 -1.97
N SER A 101 -6.68 -5.18 -2.43
CA SER A 101 -7.66 -5.96 -1.66
C SER A 101 -8.80 -5.06 -1.13
N MET A 102 -9.00 -4.99 0.17
CA MET A 102 -10.02 -4.12 0.77
C MET A 102 -9.81 -2.62 0.49
N GLY A 103 -8.57 -2.16 0.24
CA GLY A 103 -8.29 -0.79 -0.22
C GLY A 103 -8.97 -0.48 -1.56
N SER A 104 -8.98 -1.46 -2.48
CA SER A 104 -9.69 -1.33 -3.75
C SER A 104 -11.21 -1.27 -3.60
N ILE A 105 -11.76 -1.89 -2.56
CA ILE A 105 -13.20 -1.86 -2.25
C ILE A 105 -13.59 -0.51 -1.63
N VAL A 106 -12.78 0.02 -0.73
CA VAL A 106 -12.98 1.37 -0.19
C VAL A 106 -12.95 2.41 -1.31
N LEU A 107 -12.06 2.28 -2.30
CA LEU A 107 -12.01 3.15 -3.49
C LEU A 107 -13.37 3.19 -4.23
N GLN A 108 -14.10 2.07 -4.27
CA GLN A 108 -15.40 2.02 -4.95
C GLN A 108 -16.51 2.80 -4.21
N ALA A 109 -16.27 3.26 -2.98
CA ALA A 109 -17.25 4.05 -2.24
C ALA A 109 -17.35 5.50 -2.70
N ALA A 110 -16.39 6.04 -3.44
CA ALA A 110 -16.37 7.43 -3.92
C ALA A 110 -17.65 7.86 -4.61
N SER A 111 -17.89 9.16 -4.65
CA SER A 111 -18.91 9.78 -5.47
C SER A 111 -18.74 9.43 -6.94
N GLU A 112 -19.78 9.56 -7.75
CA GLU A 112 -19.73 9.25 -9.18
C GLU A 112 -18.69 10.13 -9.89
N GLY A 113 -17.81 9.51 -10.70
CA GLY A 113 -16.73 10.20 -11.39
C GLY A 113 -15.57 10.66 -10.49
N LYS A 114 -15.50 10.21 -9.22
CA LYS A 114 -14.57 10.72 -8.20
C LYS A 114 -13.61 9.63 -7.66
N ARG A 115 -13.43 8.53 -8.39
CA ARG A 115 -12.39 7.55 -8.12
C ARG A 115 -11.14 7.92 -8.92
N LEU A 116 -10.13 8.46 -8.25
CA LEU A 116 -8.93 8.97 -8.89
C LEU A 116 -7.70 8.14 -8.52
N SER A 117 -6.70 8.16 -9.37
CA SER A 117 -5.40 7.52 -9.11
C SER A 117 -4.26 8.41 -9.60
N PHE A 118 -3.17 8.47 -8.84
CA PHE A 118 -1.92 8.99 -9.38
C PHE A 118 -1.32 8.03 -10.43
N PRO A 119 -0.52 8.54 -11.40
CA PRO A 119 -0.06 7.74 -12.55
C PRO A 119 0.81 6.52 -12.16
N HIS A 120 1.51 6.58 -11.04
CA HIS A 120 2.39 5.49 -10.58
C HIS A 120 1.75 4.59 -9.50
N SER A 121 0.44 4.78 -9.28
CA SER A 121 -0.29 3.96 -8.31
C SER A 121 -0.75 2.64 -8.93
N TRP A 122 -0.96 1.66 -8.07
CA TRP A 122 -1.43 0.33 -8.44
C TRP A 122 -2.71 -0.02 -7.72
N ILE A 123 -3.59 -0.70 -8.41
CA ILE A 123 -4.81 -1.27 -7.83
C ILE A 123 -4.74 -2.79 -7.94
N MET A 124 -5.16 -3.51 -6.91
CA MET A 124 -5.23 -4.96 -6.95
C MET A 124 -6.55 -5.45 -6.39
N ILE A 125 -7.18 -6.34 -7.14
CA ILE A 125 -8.38 -7.05 -6.73
C ILE A 125 -8.11 -8.55 -6.72
N HIS A 126 -8.66 -9.25 -5.74
CA HIS A 126 -8.56 -10.70 -5.60
C HIS A 126 -9.76 -11.28 -4.85
N GLU A 127 -9.89 -12.60 -4.84
CA GLU A 127 -10.88 -13.24 -3.99
C GLU A 127 -10.51 -13.10 -2.51
N PRO A 128 -11.47 -12.81 -1.61
CA PRO A 128 -11.19 -12.74 -0.19
C PRO A 128 -10.64 -14.05 0.33
N ALA A 129 -9.51 -13.99 1.03
CA ALA A 129 -8.91 -15.13 1.70
C ALA A 129 -8.86 -14.87 3.20
N LYS A 130 -9.16 -15.88 3.99
CA LYS A 130 -8.99 -15.85 5.45
C LYS A 130 -8.47 -17.18 5.95
N TRP A 131 -7.42 -17.15 6.73
CA TRP A 131 -6.96 -18.34 7.41
C TRP A 131 -7.92 -18.68 8.56
N ALA A 132 -8.45 -19.91 8.56
CA ALA A 132 -9.50 -20.30 9.51
C ALA A 132 -8.96 -20.94 10.80
N GLY A 133 -7.68 -21.27 10.88
CA GLY A 133 -7.08 -21.95 12.05
C GLY A 133 -7.71 -23.34 12.33
N TRP A 134 -7.43 -23.86 13.52
CA TRP A 134 -8.07 -25.11 13.99
C TRP A 134 -9.49 -24.83 14.46
N GLN A 135 -10.47 -25.46 13.81
CA GLN A 135 -11.91 -25.28 14.09
C GLN A 135 -12.63 -26.64 14.06
N SER A 136 -13.78 -26.74 14.74
CA SER A 136 -14.69 -27.87 14.53
C SER A 136 -15.23 -27.86 13.10
N THR A 137 -15.63 -29.01 12.58
CA THR A 137 -16.22 -29.13 11.23
C THR A 137 -17.44 -28.23 11.03
N THR A 138 -18.29 -28.09 12.06
CA THR A 138 -19.44 -27.19 12.03
C THR A 138 -19.03 -25.73 11.96
N ALA A 139 -18.07 -25.30 12.78
CA ALA A 139 -17.57 -23.94 12.77
C ALA A 139 -16.87 -23.60 11.43
N ALA A 140 -16.14 -24.56 10.86
CA ALA A 140 -15.51 -24.40 9.55
C ALA A 140 -16.55 -24.23 8.41
N ALA A 141 -17.63 -24.99 8.45
CA ALA A 141 -18.71 -24.87 7.47
C ALA A 141 -19.42 -23.51 7.57
N GLN A 142 -19.75 -23.06 8.79
CA GLN A 142 -20.35 -21.73 9.02
C GLN A 142 -19.41 -20.61 8.57
N HIS A 143 -18.12 -20.76 8.85
CA HIS A 143 -17.11 -19.78 8.44
C HIS A 143 -17.00 -19.68 6.92
N LEU A 144 -16.98 -20.82 6.23
CA LEU A 144 -16.94 -20.87 4.77
C LEU A 144 -18.17 -20.20 4.14
N GLU A 145 -19.36 -20.48 4.69
CA GLU A 145 -20.60 -19.85 4.20
C GLU A 145 -20.58 -18.33 4.37
N ARG A 146 -20.14 -17.85 5.54
CA ARG A 146 -19.96 -16.42 5.77
C ARG A 146 -18.94 -15.79 4.83
N LEU A 147 -17.82 -16.48 4.56
CA LEU A 147 -16.80 -15.99 3.63
C LEU A 147 -17.35 -15.85 2.21
N LYS A 148 -18.15 -16.83 1.74
CA LYS A 148 -18.84 -16.77 0.44
C LYS A 148 -19.80 -15.58 0.35
N GLN A 149 -20.57 -15.29 1.41
CA GLN A 149 -21.47 -14.15 1.44
C GLN A 149 -20.72 -12.83 1.35
N MET A 150 -19.61 -12.69 2.09
CA MET A 150 -18.73 -11.52 2.02
C MET A 150 -18.09 -11.37 0.63
N GLN A 151 -17.65 -12.47 0.03
CA GLN A 151 -17.09 -12.49 -1.33
C GLN A 151 -18.13 -12.02 -2.36
N ASP A 152 -19.36 -12.53 -2.29
CA ASP A 152 -20.44 -12.10 -3.19
C ASP A 152 -20.75 -10.60 -3.05
N GLN A 153 -20.76 -10.08 -1.83
CA GLN A 153 -20.95 -8.66 -1.56
C GLN A 153 -19.83 -7.81 -2.19
N ILE A 154 -18.57 -8.19 -1.98
CA ILE A 154 -17.40 -7.52 -2.56
C ILE A 154 -17.46 -7.54 -4.09
N TYR A 155 -17.76 -8.68 -4.68
CA TYR A 155 -17.84 -8.80 -6.13
C TYR A 155 -18.99 -7.99 -6.74
N ARG A 156 -20.12 -7.86 -6.03
CA ARG A 156 -21.22 -6.97 -6.45
C ARG A 156 -20.81 -5.50 -6.40
N ILE A 157 -20.06 -5.08 -5.39
CA ILE A 157 -19.51 -3.71 -5.32
C ILE A 157 -18.61 -3.47 -6.53
N LEU A 158 -17.63 -4.35 -6.78
CA LEU A 158 -16.72 -4.22 -7.93
C LEU A 158 -17.48 -4.21 -9.26
N SER A 159 -18.42 -5.13 -9.46
CA SER A 159 -19.20 -5.23 -10.70
C SER A 159 -20.05 -4.00 -10.95
N SER A 160 -20.77 -3.51 -9.94
CA SER A 160 -21.65 -2.35 -10.07
C SER A 160 -20.89 -1.06 -10.38
N ARG A 161 -19.68 -0.95 -9.83
CA ARG A 161 -18.86 0.28 -9.94
C ARG A 161 -17.94 0.29 -11.17
N SER A 162 -17.43 -0.88 -11.58
CA SER A 162 -16.58 -0.99 -12.78
C SER A 162 -17.38 -1.13 -14.10
N GLY A 163 -18.67 -1.44 -14.01
CA GLY A 163 -19.48 -1.79 -15.18
C GLY A 163 -19.16 -3.18 -15.76
N LYS A 164 -18.20 -3.92 -15.18
CA LYS A 164 -17.87 -5.28 -15.65
C LYS A 164 -18.92 -6.27 -15.15
N PRO A 165 -19.34 -7.25 -15.96
CA PRO A 165 -20.23 -8.32 -15.51
C PRO A 165 -19.63 -9.08 -14.32
N LEU A 166 -20.46 -9.47 -13.35
CA LEU A 166 -20.03 -10.22 -12.16
C LEU A 166 -19.18 -11.46 -12.51
N ARG A 167 -19.56 -12.20 -13.55
CA ARG A 167 -18.81 -13.35 -14.06
C ARG A 167 -17.39 -13.01 -14.51
N GLN A 168 -17.18 -11.79 -15.02
CA GLN A 168 -15.85 -11.31 -15.43
C GLN A 168 -14.98 -11.04 -14.20
N ILE A 169 -15.52 -10.33 -13.20
CA ILE A 169 -14.83 -10.08 -11.92
C ILE A 169 -14.39 -11.40 -11.30
N ILE A 170 -15.29 -12.37 -11.20
CA ILE A 170 -14.99 -13.71 -10.65
C ILE A 170 -13.89 -14.41 -11.46
N LYS A 171 -13.94 -14.34 -12.80
CA LYS A 171 -12.92 -14.96 -13.66
C LYS A 171 -11.54 -14.35 -13.44
N ASP A 172 -11.46 -13.03 -13.39
CA ASP A 172 -10.21 -12.28 -13.33
C ASP A 172 -9.53 -12.39 -11.95
N THR A 173 -10.32 -12.60 -10.88
CA THR A 173 -9.82 -12.67 -9.50
C THR A 173 -9.68 -14.08 -8.95
N LYS A 174 -10.15 -15.11 -9.67
CA LYS A 174 -10.16 -16.48 -9.18
C LYS A 174 -8.76 -17.05 -9.07
N ARG A 175 -8.31 -17.29 -7.84
CA ARG A 175 -6.99 -17.88 -7.51
C ARG A 175 -5.79 -17.07 -7.99
N VAL A 176 -5.98 -15.78 -8.28
CA VAL A 176 -4.91 -14.88 -8.69
C VAL A 176 -5.10 -13.50 -8.08
N ASP A 177 -4.00 -12.84 -7.80
CA ASP A 177 -3.98 -11.42 -7.49
C ASP A 177 -3.95 -10.65 -8.81
N PHE A 178 -5.03 -9.94 -9.11
CA PHE A 178 -5.18 -9.22 -10.37
C PHE A 178 -4.72 -7.77 -10.19
N TYR A 179 -3.47 -7.51 -10.59
CA TYR A 179 -2.81 -6.21 -10.48
C TYR A 179 -3.06 -5.35 -11.73
N LEU A 180 -3.40 -4.09 -11.50
CA LEU A 180 -3.61 -3.09 -12.53
C LEU A 180 -2.80 -1.82 -12.17
N ASP A 181 -2.01 -1.33 -13.13
CA ASP A 181 -1.50 0.03 -13.11
C ASP A 181 -2.65 1.05 -13.33
N ALA A 182 -2.37 2.33 -13.24
CA ALA A 182 -3.41 3.37 -13.33
C ALA A 182 -4.16 3.31 -14.68
N ASP A 183 -3.46 3.09 -15.80
CA ASP A 183 -4.07 3.04 -17.13
C ASP A 183 -5.00 1.84 -17.27
N LYS A 184 -4.56 0.65 -16.85
CA LYS A 184 -5.39 -0.57 -16.86
C LYS A 184 -6.56 -0.48 -15.90
N ALA A 185 -6.38 0.18 -14.74
CA ALA A 185 -7.46 0.39 -13.78
C ALA A 185 -8.54 1.34 -14.34
N LEU A 186 -8.13 2.35 -15.11
CA LEU A 186 -9.04 3.24 -15.83
C LEU A 186 -9.82 2.46 -16.92
N GLU A 187 -9.13 1.68 -17.75
CA GLU A 187 -9.75 0.84 -18.80
C GLU A 187 -10.68 -0.23 -18.19
N TYR A 188 -10.30 -0.79 -17.06
CA TYR A 188 -11.12 -1.77 -16.35
C TYR A 188 -12.34 -1.16 -15.69
N GLY A 189 -12.33 0.15 -15.42
CA GLY A 189 -13.42 0.90 -14.77
C GLY A 189 -13.35 0.89 -13.24
N LEU A 190 -12.19 0.59 -12.65
CA LEU A 190 -11.98 0.69 -11.20
C LEU A 190 -11.70 2.12 -10.73
N ILE A 191 -11.24 2.99 -11.64
CA ILE A 191 -11.09 4.42 -11.43
C ILE A 191 -11.76 5.19 -12.56
N ASP A 192 -12.01 6.48 -12.31
CA ASP A 192 -12.67 7.37 -13.25
C ASP A 192 -11.69 8.32 -13.93
N GLN A 193 -10.54 8.60 -13.27
CA GLN A 193 -9.57 9.56 -13.78
C GLN A 193 -8.17 9.30 -13.20
N ILE A 194 -7.14 9.54 -14.04
CA ILE A 194 -5.74 9.62 -13.59
C ILE A 194 -5.41 11.08 -13.34
N VAL A 195 -4.87 11.36 -12.14
CA VAL A 195 -4.44 12.72 -11.76
C VAL A 195 -3.18 13.05 -12.55
N ALA A 196 -3.28 14.01 -13.48
CA ALA A 196 -2.12 14.47 -14.23
C ALA A 196 -1.18 15.25 -13.29
N GLY A 197 -0.08 14.61 -12.90
CA GLY A 197 1.07 15.29 -12.34
C GLY A 197 2.10 15.49 -13.44
N GLU A 198 2.70 16.66 -13.58
CA GLU A 198 3.92 16.79 -14.38
C GLU A 198 4.98 15.88 -13.76
N LEU A 199 5.35 14.83 -14.46
CA LEU A 199 6.52 14.05 -14.11
C LEU A 199 7.73 14.99 -14.27
N PRO A 200 8.65 15.06 -13.27
CA PRO A 200 9.90 15.78 -13.48
C PRO A 200 10.55 15.19 -14.73
N ALA A 201 10.98 16.06 -15.66
CA ALA A 201 11.67 15.63 -16.87
C ALA A 201 12.78 14.64 -16.49
N PRO A 202 12.95 13.54 -17.24
CA PRO A 202 13.99 12.57 -16.94
C PRO A 202 15.34 13.33 -16.88
N ARG A 203 16.08 13.14 -15.80
CA ARG A 203 17.44 13.68 -15.71
C ARG A 203 18.20 13.13 -16.91
N PRO A 204 18.94 13.99 -17.65
CA PRO A 204 19.79 13.50 -18.73
C PRO A 204 20.68 12.40 -18.16
N ALA A 205 20.81 11.31 -18.92
CA ALA A 205 21.62 10.17 -18.51
C ALA A 205 23.02 10.65 -18.13
N ALA A 206 23.61 10.10 -17.07
CA ALA A 206 24.90 10.50 -16.51
C ALA A 206 26.09 10.46 -17.50
N THR A 207 25.85 10.15 -18.75
CA THR A 207 26.84 10.13 -19.85
C THR A 207 27.28 11.53 -20.31
N GLU A 208 26.51 12.59 -20.02
CA GLU A 208 26.87 13.96 -20.43
C GLU A 208 27.69 14.75 -19.39
N LEU A 209 28.02 14.15 -18.24
CA LEU A 209 28.83 14.82 -17.21
C LEU A 209 30.30 14.39 -17.21
N ARG A 210 30.81 13.76 -18.29
CA ARG A 210 32.21 13.34 -18.40
C ARG A 210 33.04 14.13 -19.40
N GLU A 211 32.80 15.42 -19.55
CA GLU A 211 33.74 16.35 -20.14
C GLU A 211 34.11 17.45 -19.16
N VAL A 212 34.58 17.08 -17.96
CA VAL A 212 35.42 17.96 -17.16
C VAL A 212 36.75 17.25 -17.02
N SER A 213 37.71 17.78 -17.77
CA SER A 213 39.17 17.54 -17.78
C SER A 213 39.70 16.61 -16.69
N ALA A 214 40.21 15.44 -17.08
CA ALA A 214 41.10 14.63 -16.27
C ALA A 214 42.31 15.46 -15.79
N PRO A 215 42.69 15.44 -14.50
CA PRO A 215 43.97 15.99 -14.07
C PRO A 215 45.08 15.14 -14.69
N SER A 216 46.09 15.81 -15.27
CA SER A 216 47.28 15.21 -15.84
C SER A 216 47.92 14.23 -14.85
N ALA A 217 48.26 13.05 -15.34
CA ALA A 217 48.93 12.01 -14.56
C ALA A 217 50.29 12.53 -14.02
N PRO A 218 50.65 12.21 -12.76
CA PRO A 218 52.01 12.51 -12.26
C PRO A 218 53.02 11.59 -12.95
N GLU A 219 54.21 12.17 -13.24
CA GLU A 219 55.34 11.45 -13.82
C GLU A 219 55.78 10.25 -12.98
N PRO A 220 56.31 9.17 -13.59
CA PRO A 220 56.70 7.98 -12.86
C PRO A 220 57.99 8.25 -12.06
N GLY A 221 57.88 8.09 -10.72
CA GLY A 221 59.03 8.08 -9.84
C GLY A 221 59.85 6.79 -9.98
N PRO A 222 61.13 6.78 -9.49
CA PRO A 222 62.09 5.71 -9.73
C PRO A 222 61.64 4.36 -9.12
N ALA A 223 61.93 3.31 -9.87
CA ALA A 223 61.57 1.91 -9.57
C ALA A 223 62.05 1.41 -8.20
N ALA A 224 61.17 0.83 -7.43
CA ALA A 224 61.49 0.10 -6.19
C ALA A 224 61.95 -1.34 -6.50
N PRO A 225 62.83 -1.90 -5.66
CA PRO A 225 63.41 -3.24 -5.93
C PRO A 225 62.41 -4.40 -5.73
N GLU A 226 62.57 -5.45 -6.51
CA GLU A 226 61.75 -6.68 -6.49
C GLU A 226 61.75 -7.37 -5.12
N PRO A 227 60.58 -7.87 -4.65
CA PRO A 227 60.52 -8.70 -3.46
C PRO A 227 60.81 -10.17 -3.82
N ALA A 228 61.64 -10.81 -2.96
CA ALA A 228 62.04 -12.19 -3.02
C ALA A 228 60.87 -13.18 -2.95
N THR A 229 61.00 -14.25 -3.71
CA THR A 229 60.13 -15.41 -3.75
C THR A 229 60.00 -16.08 -2.39
N ALA A 230 58.79 -16.16 -1.85
CA ALA A 230 58.45 -17.02 -0.70
C ALA A 230 57.53 -18.15 -1.17
N GLU A 231 57.97 -19.38 -0.85
CA GLU A 231 57.28 -20.66 -1.13
C GLU A 231 55.91 -20.73 -0.47
N ALA A 232 54.95 -21.31 -1.20
CA ALA A 232 53.62 -21.61 -0.72
C ALA A 232 53.60 -22.89 0.15
N PRO A 233 52.90 -22.93 1.28
CA PRO A 233 52.66 -24.16 2.02
C PRO A 233 51.48 -24.96 1.48
N ALA A 234 51.63 -26.28 1.49
CA ALA A 234 50.75 -27.31 0.96
C ALA A 234 49.30 -27.28 1.51
N ALA A 235 48.39 -27.57 0.63
CA ALA A 235 46.95 -27.77 0.91
C ALA A 235 46.74 -29.00 1.81
N ARG A 236 46.00 -28.83 2.89
CA ARG A 236 45.44 -29.94 3.69
C ARG A 236 44.00 -30.20 3.20
N GLU A 237 43.79 -31.43 2.70
CA GLU A 237 42.47 -31.98 2.42
C GLU A 237 41.67 -32.14 3.71
N ILE A 238 40.47 -31.58 3.73
CA ILE A 238 39.46 -31.84 4.77
C ILE A 238 38.44 -32.82 4.19
N SER A 239 38.48 -34.06 4.69
CA SER A 239 37.51 -35.12 4.41
C SER A 239 36.16 -34.78 5.04
N LEU A 240 35.11 -34.63 4.22
CA LEU A 240 33.74 -34.53 4.66
C LEU A 240 33.14 -35.93 4.83
N GLY A 241 32.86 -36.30 6.08
CA GLY A 241 32.15 -37.52 6.46
C GLY A 241 30.69 -37.50 5.95
N ARG A 242 30.31 -38.59 5.24
CA ARG A 242 28.93 -38.90 4.87
C ARG A 242 28.12 -39.22 6.12
N ALA A 243 27.01 -38.51 6.32
CA ALA A 243 25.96 -38.90 7.25
C ALA A 243 24.94 -39.81 6.52
N GLU A 244 24.80 -41.03 7.01
CA GLU A 244 23.81 -42.02 6.58
C GLU A 244 22.42 -41.63 7.13
N ILE A 245 21.44 -41.48 6.23
CA ILE A 245 20.03 -41.37 6.57
C ILE A 245 19.47 -42.79 6.67
N ARG A 246 19.09 -43.24 7.87
CA ARG A 246 18.32 -44.45 8.08
C ARG A 246 16.83 -44.18 7.97
N ASN A 247 16.19 -44.70 6.94
CA ASN A 247 14.77 -44.90 6.87
C ASN A 247 14.31 -45.95 7.89
N ARG A 248 13.33 -45.64 8.71
CA ARG A 248 12.50 -46.65 9.41
C ARG A 248 11.11 -46.60 8.75
N ALA A 249 10.88 -47.65 7.95
CA ALA A 249 9.53 -48.17 7.67
C ALA A 249 9.25 -49.29 8.71
N ASP A 250 7.93 -49.49 8.97
CA ASP A 250 7.30 -50.61 9.66
C ASP A 250 7.25 -50.59 11.22
N THR A 251 6.12 -50.14 11.74
CA THR A 251 5.02 -50.93 12.36
C THR A 251 3.84 -49.99 12.66
#